data_b64e8d84cefc1972b7caa8857247f0d0
#
_entry.id   b64e8d84cefc1972b7caa8857247f0d0
#
_cell.length_a   1.000
_cell.length_b   1.000
_cell.length_c   1.000
_cell.angle_alpha   90.00
_cell.angle_beta   90.00
_cell.angle_gamma   90.00
#
_symmetry.space_group_name_H-M   'P 1'
#
loop_
_entity.id
_entity.type
_entity.pdbx_description
1 polymer ?
#
loop_
_entity_poly.entity_id
_entity_poly.type
_entity_poly.pdbx_seq_one_letter_code
_entity_poly.pdbx_strand_id
1 'polypeptide(L)'
;MQTVGWAKVKKVAPRLQLGDVKPVADEKTLEALIANRYEVMAGYARGVRQACKDEIATLQARQADVSVLRAAKRWLHRDADKVPAQAQPQLAQARAAHPALDKMVTMREELRQLWLNTSQSREQLTADLQAWCHRAEESGIAALREFSIRLRAARA
;
A
#
# COMPACT_ATOMS: atom_id res chain seq x y z
N MET A 1 -15.36 -12.62 0.67
CA MET A 1 -15.77 -12.72 0.76
C MET A 1 -15.68 -12.72 0.24
N GLN A 2 -14.99 -12.57 0.35
CA GLN A 2 -15.16 -12.59 0.38
C GLN A 2 -14.76 -12.39 -0.05
N THR A 3 -14.22 -12.42 -0.12
CA THR A 3 -14.05 -12.43 -0.12
C THR A 3 -13.71 -12.50 -0.61
N VAL A 4 -13.52 -12.54 -0.76
CA VAL A 4 -13.11 -12.46 -1.16
C VAL A 4 -12.51 -12.54 -1.98
N GLY A 5 -12.26 -12.79 -2.27
CA GLY A 5 -11.75 -12.82 -2.78
C GLY A 5 -11.38 -12.32 -3.18
N TRP A 6 -11.01 -12.77 -3.56
CA TRP A 6 -10.93 -11.37 -3.72
C TRP A 6 -11.74 -10.98 -4.85
N ALA A 7 -11.94 -11.71 -3.89
CA ALA A 7 -12.57 -11.71 -4.01
C ALA A 7 -13.43 -11.61 -3.84
N LYS A 8 -14.08 -11.65 -3.62
CA LYS A 8 -14.91 -11.47 -3.20
C LYS A 8 -15.32 -10.83 -2.81
N VAL A 9 -15.03 -10.58 -2.69
CA VAL A 9 -15.58 -9.98 -2.08
C VAL A 9 -16.18 -9.60 -2.31
N LYS A 10 -16.70 -9.38 -2.16
CA LYS A 10 -17.55 -9.07 -1.96
C LYS A 10 -18.08 -8.70 -1.96
N LYS A 11 -18.28 -8.71 -2.06
CA LYS A 11 -18.88 -8.53 -1.77
C LYS A 11 -19.17 -8.17 -1.68
N VAL A 12 -18.96 -8.04 -1.85
CA VAL A 12 -19.37 -7.79 -1.39
C VAL A 12 -19.63 -7.89 -1.18
N ALA A 13 -19.85 -7.87 -1.24
CA ALA A 13 -20.12 -7.90 -0.76
C ALA A 13 -20.13 -7.95 -0.28
N PRO A 14 -21.18 -8.84 -1.16
CA PRO A 14 -21.31 -8.50 -0.03
C PRO A 14 -20.14 -7.92 0.36
N ARG A 15 -20.50 -7.41 0.71
CA ARG A 15 -19.43 -6.75 1.24
C ARG A 15 -18.65 -7.60 2.22
N LEU A 16 -17.37 -7.59 2.07
CA LEU A 16 -16.49 -8.32 2.96
C LEU A 16 -16.42 -7.63 4.30
N GLN A 17 -16.70 -8.35 5.35
CA GLN A 17 -16.56 -7.82 6.68
C GLN A 17 -15.20 -8.19 7.27
N LEU A 18 -14.69 -7.33 8.14
CA LEU A 18 -13.38 -7.54 8.71
C LEU A 18 -13.29 -8.85 9.48
N GLY A 19 -14.36 -9.24 10.15
CA GLY A 19 -14.41 -10.51 10.87
C GLY A 19 -14.35 -11.73 9.99
N ASP A 20 -14.66 -11.58 8.69
CA ASP A 20 -14.63 -12.69 7.75
C ASP A 20 -13.25 -12.86 7.11
N VAL A 21 -12.34 -11.94 7.35
CA VAL A 21 -11.01 -11.99 6.76
C VAL A 21 -10.07 -12.65 7.77
N LYS A 22 -9.37 -13.68 7.32
CA LYS A 22 -8.42 -14.34 8.19
C LYS A 22 -7.34 -13.39 8.64
N PRO A 23 -6.98 -13.39 9.92
CA PRO A 23 -5.90 -12.53 10.39
C PRO A 23 -4.59 -12.94 9.73
N VAL A 24 -3.69 -11.98 9.63
CA VAL A 24 -2.36 -12.21 9.07
C VAL A 24 -1.46 -12.95 10.07
N ALA A 25 -1.93 -13.21 11.24
CA ALA A 25 -1.13 -13.51 12.41
C ALA A 25 -0.45 -14.87 12.44
N ASP A 26 -0.34 -15.62 11.35
CA ASP A 26 0.42 -16.85 11.41
C ASP A 26 1.79 -16.70 10.77
N GLU A 27 2.73 -17.50 11.25
CA GLU A 27 4.10 -17.44 10.78
C GLU A 27 4.25 -17.84 9.31
N LYS A 28 3.37 -18.70 8.83
CA LYS A 28 3.46 -19.15 7.44
C LYS A 28 3.22 -17.98 6.47
N THR A 29 2.22 -17.15 6.78
CA THR A 29 1.96 -15.97 5.95
C THR A 29 3.15 -15.02 6.01
N LEU A 30 3.69 -14.76 7.20
CA LEU A 30 4.85 -13.90 7.34
C LEU A 30 6.04 -14.44 6.55
N GLU A 31 6.33 -15.74 6.65
CA GLU A 31 7.45 -16.32 5.93
C GLU A 31 7.26 -16.24 4.42
N ALA A 32 6.03 -16.46 3.94
CA ALA A 32 5.75 -16.34 2.52
C ALA A 32 6.00 -14.91 2.02
N LEU A 33 5.57 -13.91 2.80
CA LEU A 33 5.75 -12.52 2.43
C LEU A 33 7.22 -12.11 2.45
N ILE A 34 7.97 -12.57 3.45
CA ILE A 34 9.40 -12.29 3.51
C ILE A 34 10.12 -12.91 2.31
N ALA A 35 9.78 -14.15 1.98
CA ALA A 35 10.39 -14.83 0.84
C ALA A 35 10.09 -14.11 -0.48
N ASN A 36 8.93 -13.49 -0.57
CA ASN A 36 8.48 -12.81 -1.79
C ASN A 36 8.47 -11.30 -1.65
N ARG A 37 9.27 -10.75 -0.75
CA ARG A 37 9.20 -9.32 -0.40
C ARG A 37 9.42 -8.39 -1.58
N TYR A 38 10.27 -8.77 -2.53
CA TYR A 38 10.50 -7.93 -3.70
C TYR A 38 9.26 -7.85 -4.57
N GLU A 39 8.57 -8.99 -4.75
CA GLU A 39 7.29 -8.99 -5.48
C GLU A 39 6.20 -8.23 -4.75
N VAL A 40 6.18 -8.34 -3.42
CA VAL A 40 5.23 -7.61 -2.59
C VAL A 40 5.41 -6.11 -2.81
N MET A 41 6.66 -5.63 -2.72
CA MET A 41 6.94 -4.20 -2.88
C MET A 41 6.71 -3.74 -4.31
N ALA A 42 6.98 -4.59 -5.31
CA ALA A 42 6.69 -4.27 -6.71
C ALA A 42 5.17 -4.12 -6.92
N GLY A 43 4.39 -4.99 -6.31
CA GLY A 43 2.94 -4.89 -6.36
C GLY A 43 2.42 -3.61 -5.72
N TYR A 44 3.00 -3.23 -4.59
CA TYR A 44 2.66 -1.97 -3.94
C TYR A 44 2.98 -0.79 -4.86
N ALA A 45 4.16 -0.80 -5.47
CA ALA A 45 4.56 0.28 -6.37
C ALA A 45 3.58 0.42 -7.54
N ARG A 46 3.12 -0.70 -8.09
CA ARG A 46 2.11 -0.67 -9.17
C ARG A 46 0.82 -0.01 -8.68
N GLY A 47 0.41 -0.31 -7.45
CA GLY A 47 -0.78 0.30 -6.86
C GLY A 47 -0.64 1.80 -6.70
N VAL A 48 0.53 2.27 -6.25
CA VAL A 48 0.80 3.70 -6.12
C VAL A 48 0.77 4.38 -7.49
N ARG A 49 1.40 3.77 -8.48
CA ARG A 49 1.40 4.33 -9.84
C ARG A 49 -0.02 4.43 -10.40
N GLN A 50 -0.82 3.39 -10.19
CA GLN A 50 -2.20 3.40 -10.68
C GLN A 50 -3.02 4.48 -9.97
N ALA A 51 -2.89 4.60 -8.65
CA ALA A 51 -3.59 5.62 -7.89
C ALA A 51 -3.21 7.03 -8.38
N CYS A 52 -1.93 7.23 -8.69
CA CYS A 52 -1.46 8.51 -9.21
C CYS A 52 -2.07 8.81 -10.58
N LYS A 53 -2.10 7.80 -11.46
CA LYS A 53 -2.73 7.96 -12.78
C LYS A 53 -4.21 8.31 -12.65
N ASP A 54 -4.90 7.66 -11.73
CA ASP A 54 -6.33 7.90 -11.52
C ASP A 54 -6.56 9.32 -11.00
N GLU A 55 -5.69 9.79 -10.11
CA GLU A 55 -5.82 11.15 -9.59
C GLU A 55 -5.54 12.18 -10.68
N ILE A 56 -4.55 11.95 -11.52
CA ILE A 56 -4.27 12.83 -12.65
C ILE A 56 -5.49 12.90 -13.57
N ALA A 57 -6.09 11.76 -13.89
CA ALA A 57 -7.28 11.74 -14.74
C ALA A 57 -8.44 12.52 -14.12
N THR A 58 -8.64 12.36 -12.81
CA THR A 58 -9.69 13.10 -12.10
C THR A 58 -9.46 14.60 -12.16
N LEU A 59 -8.22 15.03 -11.94
CA LEU A 59 -7.86 16.45 -11.99
C LEU A 59 -8.02 17.01 -13.40
N GLN A 60 -7.63 16.25 -14.41
CA GLN A 60 -7.79 16.68 -15.80
C GLN A 60 -9.25 16.87 -16.18
N ALA A 61 -10.12 15.98 -15.67
CA ALA A 61 -11.55 16.10 -15.92
C ALA A 61 -12.13 17.38 -15.32
N ARG A 62 -11.50 17.91 -14.27
CA ARG A 62 -11.89 19.18 -13.64
C ARG A 62 -11.12 20.35 -14.21
N GLN A 63 -10.26 20.12 -15.19
CA GLN A 63 -9.38 21.16 -15.76
C GLN A 63 -8.44 21.76 -14.73
N ALA A 64 -8.06 20.99 -13.73
CA ALA A 64 -7.10 21.40 -12.71
C ALA A 64 -5.67 21.15 -13.19
N ASP A 65 -4.72 21.89 -12.58
CA ASP A 65 -3.31 21.74 -12.93
C ASP A 65 -2.77 20.40 -12.41
N VAL A 66 -2.12 19.64 -13.28
CA VAL A 66 -1.54 18.34 -12.94
C VAL A 66 -0.02 18.33 -13.01
N SER A 67 0.61 19.49 -13.23
CA SER A 67 2.04 19.54 -13.51
C SER A 67 2.88 19.01 -12.35
N VAL A 68 2.55 19.37 -11.12
CA VAL A 68 3.29 18.94 -9.95
C VAL A 68 3.14 17.43 -9.75
N LEU A 69 1.92 16.94 -9.89
CA LEU A 69 1.66 15.52 -9.70
C LEU A 69 2.32 14.69 -10.78
N ARG A 70 2.32 15.16 -12.03
CA ARG A 70 3.04 14.48 -13.10
C ARG A 70 4.53 14.42 -12.84
N ALA A 71 5.11 15.50 -12.35
CA ALA A 71 6.54 15.52 -12.03
C ALA A 71 6.87 14.57 -10.91
N ALA A 72 5.98 14.45 -9.91
CA ALA A 72 6.20 13.57 -8.76
C ALA A 72 5.91 12.10 -9.06
N LYS A 73 5.14 11.82 -10.12
CA LYS A 73 4.62 10.48 -10.41
C LYS A 73 5.71 9.42 -10.44
N ARG A 74 6.87 9.73 -10.99
CA ARG A 74 7.94 8.73 -11.13
C ARG A 74 8.64 8.44 -9.80
N TRP A 75 8.41 9.26 -8.75
CA TRP A 75 9.12 9.13 -7.48
C TRP A 75 8.24 8.65 -6.33
N LEU A 76 6.92 8.81 -6.44
CA LEU A 76 6.00 8.49 -5.34
C LEU A 76 6.08 7.03 -4.91
N HIS A 77 6.43 6.12 -5.80
CA HIS A 77 6.49 4.69 -5.52
C HIS A 77 7.89 4.17 -5.27
N ARG A 78 8.86 5.07 -5.10
CA ARG A 78 10.26 4.69 -4.93
C ARG A 78 10.72 4.90 -3.49
N ASP A 79 11.80 4.22 -3.12
CA ASP A 79 12.42 4.43 -1.82
C ASP A 79 12.90 5.87 -1.70
N ALA A 80 12.81 6.43 -0.51
CA ALA A 80 13.15 7.83 -0.29
C ALA A 80 14.60 8.13 -0.68
N ASP A 81 15.52 7.20 -0.43
CA ASP A 81 16.92 7.38 -0.75
C ASP A 81 17.22 7.30 -2.25
N LYS A 82 16.24 6.90 -3.06
CA LYS A 82 16.37 6.86 -4.52
C LYS A 82 15.84 8.12 -5.19
N VAL A 83 15.25 9.03 -4.42
CA VAL A 83 14.68 10.26 -4.98
C VAL A 83 15.78 11.32 -5.03
N PRO A 84 16.10 11.86 -6.25
CA PRO A 84 17.16 12.85 -6.32
C PRO A 84 16.76 14.15 -5.62
N ALA A 85 17.79 14.90 -5.18
CA ALA A 85 17.56 16.12 -4.42
C ALA A 85 16.67 17.11 -5.16
N GLN A 86 16.85 17.23 -6.48
CA GLN A 86 16.08 18.19 -7.26
C GLN A 86 14.61 17.81 -7.40
N ALA A 87 14.25 16.55 -7.14
CA ALA A 87 12.86 16.11 -7.20
C ALA A 87 12.15 16.22 -5.86
N GLN A 88 12.89 16.42 -4.75
CA GLN A 88 12.31 16.45 -3.41
C GLN A 88 11.24 17.54 -3.23
N PRO A 89 11.44 18.79 -3.70
CA PRO A 89 10.40 19.80 -3.49
C PRO A 89 9.10 19.48 -4.19
N GLN A 90 9.17 18.93 -5.41
CA GLN A 90 7.96 18.57 -6.15
C GLN A 90 7.25 17.39 -5.48
N LEU A 91 8.02 16.42 -5.01
CA LEU A 91 7.46 15.29 -4.30
C LEU A 91 6.75 15.75 -3.03
N ALA A 92 7.38 16.61 -2.24
CA ALA A 92 6.78 17.14 -1.02
C ALA A 92 5.50 17.91 -1.33
N GLN A 93 5.50 18.70 -2.39
CA GLN A 93 4.34 19.48 -2.77
C GLN A 93 3.18 18.57 -3.19
N ALA A 94 3.46 17.53 -3.96
CA ALA A 94 2.45 16.57 -4.38
C ALA A 94 1.84 15.84 -3.16
N ARG A 95 2.69 15.43 -2.22
CA ARG A 95 2.22 14.73 -1.02
C ARG A 95 1.32 15.65 -0.18
N ALA A 96 1.71 16.91 -0.04
CA ALA A 96 0.90 17.87 0.73
C ALA A 96 -0.46 18.12 0.08
N ALA A 97 -0.51 18.11 -1.25
CA ALA A 97 -1.74 18.38 -1.99
C ALA A 97 -2.66 17.17 -2.11
N HIS A 98 -2.14 15.95 -1.93
CA HIS A 98 -2.91 14.72 -2.17
C HIS A 98 -2.77 13.78 -0.98
N PRO A 99 -3.59 13.97 0.07
CA PRO A 99 -3.44 13.20 1.32
C PRO A 99 -3.52 11.68 1.13
N ALA A 100 -4.35 11.20 0.20
CA ALA A 100 -4.44 9.76 -0.02
C ALA A 100 -3.14 9.20 -0.56
N LEU A 101 -2.51 9.90 -1.53
CA LEU A 101 -1.22 9.49 -2.06
C LEU A 101 -0.13 9.59 -1.00
N ASP A 102 -0.18 10.64 -0.19
CA ASP A 102 0.78 10.79 0.92
C ASP A 102 0.69 9.62 1.88
N LYS A 103 -0.52 9.20 2.23
CA LYS A 103 -0.74 8.05 3.10
C LYS A 103 -0.16 6.79 2.49
N MET A 104 -0.37 6.59 1.19
CA MET A 104 0.16 5.41 0.51
C MET A 104 1.69 5.41 0.53
N VAL A 105 2.32 6.58 0.35
CA VAL A 105 3.78 6.67 0.39
C VAL A 105 4.30 6.37 1.79
N THR A 106 3.67 6.93 2.81
CA THR A 106 4.07 6.69 4.20
C THR A 106 3.94 5.21 4.55
N MET A 107 2.82 4.60 4.19
CA MET A 107 2.59 3.20 4.52
C MET A 107 3.49 2.26 3.73
N ARG A 108 3.93 2.67 2.54
CA ARG A 108 4.93 1.90 1.79
C ARG A 108 6.24 1.81 2.58
N GLU A 109 6.67 2.93 3.13
CA GLU A 109 7.92 2.95 3.89
C GLU A 109 7.79 2.10 5.16
N GLU A 110 6.66 2.15 5.83
CA GLU A 110 6.41 1.31 7.00
C GLU A 110 6.47 -0.17 6.65
N LEU A 111 5.86 -0.54 5.52
CA LEU A 111 5.89 -1.94 5.08
C LEU A 111 7.31 -2.37 4.74
N ARG A 112 8.05 -1.51 4.06
CA ARG A 112 9.44 -1.79 3.71
C ARG A 112 10.27 -2.05 4.96
N GLN A 113 10.07 -1.26 6.01
CA GLN A 113 10.81 -1.42 7.25
C GLN A 113 10.57 -2.78 7.91
N LEU A 114 9.39 -3.35 7.73
CA LEU A 114 9.11 -4.68 8.27
C LEU A 114 10.10 -5.72 7.74
N TRP A 115 10.40 -5.65 6.43
CA TRP A 115 11.34 -6.61 5.82
C TRP A 115 12.78 -6.37 6.22
N LEU A 116 13.11 -5.14 6.61
CA LEU A 116 14.47 -4.77 6.98
C LEU A 116 14.77 -4.96 8.46
N ASN A 117 13.76 -5.14 9.28
CA ASN A 117 13.93 -5.22 10.72
C ASN A 117 14.20 -6.67 11.13
N THR A 118 15.47 -7.05 11.07
CA THR A 118 15.88 -8.42 11.37
C THR A 118 16.14 -8.66 12.85
N SER A 119 16.10 -7.61 13.68
CA SER A 119 16.38 -7.74 15.10
C SER A 119 15.16 -8.13 15.92
N GLN A 120 13.96 -8.03 15.36
CA GLN A 120 12.73 -8.36 16.07
C GLN A 120 12.41 -9.84 15.96
N SER A 121 11.68 -10.35 16.94
CA SER A 121 11.20 -11.73 16.92
C SER A 121 10.14 -11.89 15.83
N ARG A 122 9.92 -13.14 15.44
CA ARG A 122 8.84 -13.46 14.49
C ARG A 122 7.49 -13.05 15.02
N GLU A 123 7.27 -13.23 16.33
CA GLU A 123 6.03 -12.81 16.95
C GLU A 123 5.80 -11.31 16.81
N GLN A 124 6.84 -10.52 17.04
CA GLN A 124 6.71 -9.07 16.93
C GLN A 124 6.51 -8.64 15.48
N LEU A 125 7.23 -9.27 14.54
CA LEU A 125 7.06 -8.95 13.12
C LEU A 125 5.64 -9.30 12.65
N THR A 126 5.11 -10.43 13.10
CA THR A 126 3.75 -10.82 12.76
C THR A 126 2.73 -9.82 13.30
N ALA A 127 2.93 -9.38 14.54
CA ALA A 127 2.06 -8.38 15.15
C ALA A 127 2.13 -7.05 14.39
N ASP A 128 3.34 -6.65 14.00
CA ASP A 128 3.53 -5.39 13.26
C ASP A 128 2.87 -5.47 11.88
N LEU A 129 2.99 -6.62 11.21
CA LEU A 129 2.34 -6.83 9.92
C LEU A 129 0.83 -6.78 10.06
N GLN A 130 0.30 -7.42 11.10
CA GLN A 130 -1.12 -7.38 11.36
C GLN A 130 -1.61 -5.95 11.60
N ALA A 131 -0.85 -5.17 12.38
CA ALA A 131 -1.20 -3.79 12.65
C ALA A 131 -1.17 -2.96 11.37
N TRP A 132 -0.18 -3.21 10.50
CA TRP A 132 -0.09 -2.52 9.22
C TRP A 132 -1.31 -2.80 8.36
N CYS A 133 -1.68 -4.07 8.25
CA CYS A 133 -2.85 -4.48 7.47
C CYS A 133 -4.12 -3.83 8.01
N HIS A 134 -4.26 -3.79 9.31
CA HIS A 134 -5.43 -3.20 9.94
C HIS A 134 -5.54 -1.71 9.59
N ARG A 135 -4.41 -0.99 9.70
CA ARG A 135 -4.40 0.44 9.34
C ARG A 135 -4.72 0.66 7.86
N ALA A 136 -4.21 -0.21 7.00
CA ALA A 136 -4.48 -0.11 5.57
C ALA A 136 -5.97 -0.31 5.27
N GLU A 137 -6.57 -1.27 5.93
CA GLU A 137 -7.98 -1.59 5.72
C GLU A 137 -8.90 -0.52 6.29
N GLU A 138 -8.46 0.20 7.31
CA GLU A 138 -9.24 1.27 7.93
C GLU A 138 -8.93 2.65 7.37
N SER A 139 -8.02 2.73 6.40
CA SER A 139 -7.58 4.03 5.87
C SER A 139 -8.63 4.77 5.07
N GLY A 140 -9.63 4.07 4.57
CA GLY A 140 -10.59 4.65 3.64
C GLY A 140 -10.08 4.72 2.21
N ILE A 141 -8.88 4.20 1.95
CA ILE A 141 -8.26 4.21 0.62
C ILE A 141 -8.39 2.82 0.01
N ALA A 142 -9.16 2.71 -1.07
CA ALA A 142 -9.48 1.41 -1.66
C ALA A 142 -8.24 0.63 -2.05
N ALA A 143 -7.25 1.30 -2.62
CA ALA A 143 -6.02 0.62 -3.06
C ALA A 143 -5.28 -0.01 -1.88
N LEU A 144 -5.22 0.68 -0.74
CA LEU A 144 -4.58 0.14 0.46
C LEU A 144 -5.35 -1.04 1.02
N ARG A 145 -6.67 -0.92 1.07
CA ARG A 145 -7.51 -2.00 1.57
C ARG A 145 -7.35 -3.26 0.73
N GLU A 146 -7.41 -3.10 -0.59
CA GLU A 146 -7.28 -4.24 -1.50
C GLU A 146 -5.90 -4.88 -1.41
N PHE A 147 -4.87 -4.06 -1.31
CA PHE A 147 -3.51 -4.57 -1.17
C PHE A 147 -3.38 -5.38 0.12
N SER A 148 -3.90 -4.87 1.23
CA SER A 148 -3.85 -5.56 2.51
C SER A 148 -4.56 -6.90 2.46
N ILE A 149 -5.73 -6.97 1.83
CA ILE A 149 -6.46 -8.22 1.73
C ILE A 149 -5.65 -9.25 0.94
N ARG A 150 -4.96 -8.83 -0.11
CA ARG A 150 -4.08 -9.73 -0.85
C ARG A 150 -2.91 -10.21 -0.01
N LEU A 151 -2.34 -9.33 0.83
CA LEU A 151 -1.27 -9.75 1.74
C LEU A 151 -1.74 -10.85 2.67
N ARG A 152 -2.93 -10.68 3.24
CA ARG A 152 -3.47 -11.68 4.18
C ARG A 152 -3.68 -13.03 3.52
N ALA A 153 -3.84 -13.06 2.20
CA ALA A 153 -4.06 -14.29 1.45
C ALA A 153 -2.77 -14.98 1.04
N ALA A 154 -1.60 -14.38 1.30
CA ALA A 154 -0.32 -14.92 0.86
C ALA A 154 -0.04 -16.29 1.49
N ARG A 155 0.53 -17.19 0.70
CA ARG A 155 0.94 -18.53 1.14
C ARG A 155 2.31 -18.86 0.59
N ALA A 156 3.04 -19.69 1.33
CA ALA A 156 4.37 -20.12 0.93
C ALA A 156 4.32 -21.00 -0.31
#